data_b40cc75e365d3005cf5329f8da191be9
#
_entry.id   b40cc75e365d3005cf5329f8da191be9
#
_cell.length_a   1.000
_cell.length_b   1.000
_cell.length_c   1.000
_cell.angle_alpha   90.00
_cell.angle_beta   90.00
_cell.angle_gamma   90.00
#
_symmetry.space_group_name_H-M   'P 1'
#
loop_
_entity.id
_entity.type
_entity.pdbx_description
1 polymer ?
#
loop_
_entity_poly.entity_id
_entity_poly.type
_entity_poly.pdbx_seq_one_letter_code
_entity_poly.pdbx_strand_id
1 'polypeptide(L)'
;MKRTNFLKIVLFANLIFSFQLSSISFAQTSSFVSVRNHQFYLNGKPYYFIGTNYWYGGLLGLEKDRKKGIERLRRELDFLKANGVTNLRIMAGAEGAGMINGVTRVGPPLQPEQGKFNENVLDGLDLILDEMSKREMKAVIFFSNNWEWSGGFQQYLTWNGRVPEDQRTRKLTWDELRDVVSQFYLCEPCKESYNRQVNLILNRTNKYNRKRYVDDATVMAWELANEPRPLRPRANDAYKKWIADVAVLIKSKDKNHLVTIGHEGSMGTEDINLYEEINRDKNLDYLTIHIWAKNWGWFKEDKVAEGFPNVMEKAVDYINQHLTVARRLNKPLVIEEFGLPRNNQSFDIKASTSLRDEYYAKIFSILAENAKTNGHLAGAAFWAFGGAARPVKNRIFWKAGDDYMGDPPMEEQGLNTVFDSDKSTWKMINSFSKSLSREKASKN
;
A
#
# COMPACT_ATOMS: atom_id res chain seq x y z
N MET A 1 7.82 -102.35 -26.71
CA MET A 1 8.08 -101.52 -25.54
C MET A 1 8.98 -100.38 -25.93
N LYS A 2 8.40 -99.17 -26.02
CA LYS A 2 9.06 -97.88 -25.85
C LYS A 2 7.96 -96.81 -25.79
N ARG A 3 7.90 -96.13 -24.62
CA ARG A 3 6.96 -95.07 -24.32
C ARG A 3 7.49 -93.74 -24.92
N THR A 4 6.68 -93.05 -25.70
CA THR A 4 6.97 -91.73 -26.19
C THR A 4 6.18 -90.71 -25.35
N ASN A 5 6.90 -89.84 -24.62
CA ASN A 5 6.33 -88.74 -23.87
C ASN A 5 5.99 -87.56 -24.78
N PHE A 6 4.76 -87.14 -24.79
CA PHE A 6 4.33 -85.92 -25.44
C PHE A 6 4.46 -84.74 -24.43
N LEU A 7 5.30 -83.79 -24.79
CA LEU A 7 5.51 -82.57 -24.04
C LEU A 7 4.49 -81.52 -24.57
N LYS A 8 3.55 -81.11 -23.74
CA LYS A 8 2.62 -80.02 -24.04
C LYS A 8 3.29 -78.68 -23.66
N ILE A 9 3.58 -77.87 -24.64
CA ILE A 9 4.01 -76.48 -24.49
C ILE A 9 2.76 -75.62 -24.28
N VAL A 10 2.57 -75.04 -23.10
CA VAL A 10 1.54 -74.03 -22.84
C VAL A 10 2.16 -72.63 -23.05
N LEU A 11 1.75 -71.96 -24.10
CA LEU A 11 2.08 -70.54 -24.31
C LEU A 11 1.22 -69.65 -23.35
N PHE A 12 1.87 -69.03 -22.39
CA PHE A 12 1.26 -67.93 -21.60
C PHE A 12 1.47 -66.64 -22.37
N ALA A 13 0.40 -66.09 -22.93
CA ALA A 13 0.41 -64.73 -23.48
C ALA A 13 0.22 -63.72 -22.35
N ASN A 14 1.30 -63.07 -21.94
CA ASN A 14 1.23 -61.94 -21.03
C ASN A 14 0.73 -60.68 -21.74
N LEU A 15 -0.54 -60.34 -21.55
CA LEU A 15 -1.07 -59.04 -21.94
C LEU A 15 -0.59 -58.02 -20.91
N ILE A 16 0.46 -57.26 -21.22
CA ILE A 16 0.85 -56.07 -20.43
C ILE A 16 -0.10 -54.94 -20.76
N PHE A 17 -1.08 -54.73 -19.92
CA PHE A 17 -1.94 -53.53 -19.96
C PHE A 17 -1.13 -52.37 -19.37
N SER A 18 -0.49 -51.56 -20.22
CA SER A 18 0.15 -50.29 -19.84
C SER A 18 -0.93 -49.28 -19.45
N PHE A 19 -1.25 -49.16 -18.15
CA PHE A 19 -1.96 -48.04 -17.62
C PHE A 19 -1.09 -46.79 -17.72
N GLN A 20 -1.28 -45.95 -18.73
CA GLN A 20 -0.77 -44.60 -18.71
C GLN A 20 -1.55 -43.82 -17.63
N LEU A 21 -0.98 -43.75 -16.43
CA LEU A 21 -1.37 -42.78 -15.43
C LEU A 21 -1.01 -41.39 -15.97
N SER A 22 -1.97 -40.74 -16.60
CA SER A 22 -1.90 -39.30 -16.87
C SER A 22 -1.81 -38.63 -15.51
N SER A 23 -0.61 -38.25 -15.10
CA SER A 23 -0.37 -37.38 -13.95
C SER A 23 -1.06 -36.05 -14.27
N ILE A 24 -2.27 -35.86 -13.74
CA ILE A 24 -2.92 -34.56 -13.67
C ILE A 24 -2.02 -33.76 -12.73
N SER A 25 -1.09 -32.99 -13.28
CA SER A 25 -0.34 -31.98 -12.56
C SER A 25 -1.33 -30.92 -12.16
N PHE A 26 -1.83 -30.99 -10.92
CA PHE A 26 -2.48 -29.83 -10.31
C PHE A 26 -1.41 -28.76 -10.25
N ALA A 27 -1.48 -27.78 -11.15
CA ALA A 27 -0.67 -26.58 -11.04
C ALA A 27 -0.90 -26.02 -9.64
N GLN A 28 0.13 -26.08 -8.80
CA GLN A 28 0.08 -25.52 -7.45
C GLN A 28 -0.26 -24.04 -7.59
N THR A 29 -1.48 -23.67 -7.22
CA THR A 29 -1.93 -22.30 -7.32
C THR A 29 -1.06 -21.44 -6.44
N SER A 30 -0.39 -20.44 -7.03
CA SER A 30 0.49 -19.54 -6.29
C SER A 30 -0.30 -18.74 -5.26
N SER A 31 0.14 -18.75 -4.01
CA SER A 31 -0.41 -17.91 -2.95
C SER A 31 -0.01 -16.43 -3.08
N PHE A 32 0.89 -16.12 -4.01
CA PHE A 32 1.26 -14.74 -4.35
C PHE A 32 0.23 -14.10 -5.27
N VAL A 33 0.02 -12.80 -5.07
CA VAL A 33 -0.77 -12.00 -6.03
C VAL A 33 0.05 -11.84 -7.30
N SER A 34 -0.55 -12.10 -8.44
CA SER A 34 0.07 -11.95 -9.75
C SER A 34 -0.75 -11.04 -10.65
N VAL A 35 -0.13 -10.48 -11.68
CA VAL A 35 -0.81 -9.75 -12.75
C VAL A 35 -0.90 -10.64 -13.97
N ARG A 36 -2.11 -10.73 -14.57
CA ARG A 36 -2.32 -11.33 -15.87
C ARG A 36 -3.14 -10.34 -16.69
N ASN A 37 -2.56 -9.90 -17.78
CA ASN A 37 -3.10 -8.76 -18.54
C ASN A 37 -3.21 -7.55 -17.60
N HIS A 38 -4.40 -7.01 -17.40
CA HIS A 38 -4.68 -5.83 -16.61
C HIS A 38 -5.35 -6.15 -15.25
N GLN A 39 -5.23 -7.38 -14.76
CA GLN A 39 -5.93 -7.81 -13.54
C GLN A 39 -5.03 -8.53 -12.55
N PHE A 40 -5.33 -8.37 -11.26
CA PHE A 40 -4.74 -9.19 -10.22
C PHE A 40 -5.40 -10.56 -10.14
N TYR A 41 -4.58 -11.54 -9.81
CA TYR A 41 -4.99 -12.92 -9.52
C TYR A 41 -4.40 -13.39 -8.22
N LEU A 42 -5.20 -14.09 -7.42
CA LEU A 42 -4.78 -14.77 -6.20
C LEU A 42 -5.37 -16.17 -6.19
N ASN A 43 -4.53 -17.19 -6.01
CA ASN A 43 -4.93 -18.61 -6.06
C ASN A 43 -5.67 -18.97 -7.38
N GLY A 44 -5.23 -18.38 -8.49
CA GLY A 44 -5.80 -18.62 -9.81
C GLY A 44 -7.12 -17.87 -10.11
N LYS A 45 -7.66 -17.11 -9.15
CA LYS A 45 -8.92 -16.36 -9.29
C LYS A 45 -8.66 -14.86 -9.39
N PRO A 46 -9.52 -14.09 -10.10
CA PRO A 46 -9.46 -12.63 -10.09
C PRO A 46 -9.47 -12.09 -8.65
N TYR A 47 -8.59 -11.14 -8.38
CA TYR A 47 -8.44 -10.53 -7.06
C TYR A 47 -8.72 -9.04 -7.12
N TYR A 48 -9.88 -8.63 -6.61
CA TYR A 48 -10.27 -7.24 -6.36
C TYR A 48 -10.33 -7.02 -4.87
N PHE A 49 -9.98 -5.83 -4.37
CA PHE A 49 -9.97 -5.58 -2.93
C PHE A 49 -10.44 -4.18 -2.55
N ILE A 50 -11.06 -4.11 -1.38
CA ILE A 50 -11.13 -2.90 -0.58
C ILE A 50 -10.02 -3.00 0.46
N GLY A 51 -9.16 -2.00 0.51
CA GLY A 51 -8.04 -1.87 1.43
C GLY A 51 -8.13 -0.61 2.27
N THR A 52 -7.14 -0.45 3.14
CA THR A 52 -6.94 0.77 3.91
C THR A 52 -5.47 1.03 4.17
N ASN A 53 -5.13 2.29 4.37
CA ASN A 53 -3.83 2.67 4.90
C ASN A 53 -3.79 2.40 6.40
N TYR A 54 -2.78 1.63 6.82
CA TYR A 54 -2.53 1.24 8.21
C TYR A 54 -1.05 1.45 8.55
N TRP A 55 -0.55 2.66 8.19
CA TRP A 55 0.85 3.04 8.22
C TRP A 55 1.53 2.77 9.56
N TYR A 56 0.79 2.92 10.68
CA TYR A 56 1.30 2.77 12.03
C TYR A 56 1.26 1.34 12.60
N GLY A 57 0.67 0.39 11.89
CA GLY A 57 0.40 -0.95 12.43
C GLY A 57 1.63 -1.68 12.97
N GLY A 58 2.79 -1.54 12.30
CA GLY A 58 4.07 -2.08 12.77
C GLY A 58 4.56 -1.42 14.07
N LEU A 59 4.20 -0.15 14.30
CA LEU A 59 4.63 0.60 15.48
C LEU A 59 3.88 0.18 16.76
N LEU A 60 2.72 -0.44 16.64
CA LEU A 60 1.96 -0.93 17.81
C LEU A 60 2.74 -1.97 18.62
N GLY A 61 3.58 -2.76 17.97
CA GLY A 61 4.49 -3.69 18.64
C GLY A 61 5.61 -3.02 19.45
N LEU A 62 5.78 -1.70 19.34
CA LEU A 62 6.82 -0.89 19.99
C LEU A 62 6.29 -0.01 21.10
N GLU A 63 4.98 -0.04 21.38
CA GLU A 63 4.39 0.70 22.50
C GLU A 63 5.07 0.35 23.82
N LYS A 64 5.12 1.32 24.75
CA LYS A 64 5.72 1.13 26.08
C LYS A 64 5.15 -0.12 26.78
N ASP A 65 3.85 -0.33 26.68
CA ASP A 65 3.19 -1.58 27.05
C ASP A 65 3.01 -2.45 25.78
N ARG A 66 4.05 -3.21 25.45
CA ARG A 66 4.06 -4.07 24.26
C ARG A 66 2.88 -5.03 24.21
N LYS A 67 2.44 -5.54 25.36
CA LYS A 67 1.30 -6.47 25.41
C LYS A 67 0.02 -5.79 24.92
N LYS A 68 -0.26 -4.59 25.42
CA LYS A 68 -1.42 -3.79 24.99
C LYS A 68 -1.33 -3.43 23.51
N GLY A 69 -0.17 -3.03 23.02
CA GLY A 69 0.04 -2.74 21.60
C GLY A 69 -0.24 -3.95 20.71
N ILE A 70 0.26 -5.12 21.08
CA ILE A 70 0.00 -6.38 20.34
C ILE A 70 -1.49 -6.75 20.39
N GLU A 71 -2.13 -6.63 21.54
CA GLU A 71 -3.58 -6.89 21.69
C GLU A 71 -4.40 -5.92 20.84
N ARG A 72 -4.02 -4.64 20.79
CA ARG A 72 -4.63 -3.64 19.93
C ARG A 72 -4.47 -4.03 18.45
N LEU A 73 -3.25 -4.34 18.00
CA LEU A 73 -2.96 -4.79 16.64
C LEU A 73 -3.87 -5.95 16.24
N ARG A 74 -3.96 -6.98 17.07
CA ARG A 74 -4.79 -8.16 16.80
C ARG A 74 -6.26 -7.81 16.67
N ARG A 75 -6.82 -7.03 17.61
CA ARG A 75 -8.22 -6.59 17.55
C ARG A 75 -8.51 -5.75 16.31
N GLU A 76 -7.60 -4.85 15.94
CA GLU A 76 -7.74 -4.01 14.75
C GLU A 76 -7.70 -4.82 13.46
N LEU A 77 -6.80 -5.79 13.33
CA LEU A 77 -6.75 -6.70 12.18
C LEU A 77 -8.00 -7.61 12.10
N ASP A 78 -8.47 -8.12 13.24
CA ASP A 78 -9.72 -8.92 13.29
C ASP A 78 -10.94 -8.09 12.86
N PHE A 79 -11.01 -6.84 13.33
CA PHE A 79 -12.07 -5.90 12.95
C PHE A 79 -12.04 -5.58 11.44
N LEU A 80 -10.88 -5.30 10.88
CA LEU A 80 -10.71 -5.03 9.45
C LEU A 80 -11.15 -6.25 8.62
N LYS A 81 -10.65 -7.45 8.96
CA LYS A 81 -11.03 -8.70 8.27
C LYS A 81 -12.53 -8.96 8.35
N ALA A 82 -13.15 -8.78 9.51
CA ALA A 82 -14.59 -8.96 9.71
C ALA A 82 -15.45 -8.00 8.85
N ASN A 83 -14.92 -6.82 8.53
CA ASN A 83 -15.54 -5.85 7.65
C ASN A 83 -15.12 -6.00 6.17
N GLY A 84 -14.34 -7.04 5.84
CA GLY A 84 -13.94 -7.38 4.48
C GLY A 84 -12.80 -6.52 3.91
N VAL A 85 -12.07 -5.81 4.78
CA VAL A 85 -10.85 -5.09 4.43
C VAL A 85 -9.67 -6.03 4.68
N THR A 86 -9.09 -6.54 3.60
CA THR A 86 -8.06 -7.60 3.66
C THR A 86 -6.75 -7.22 2.98
N ASN A 87 -6.64 -5.99 2.48
CA ASN A 87 -5.42 -5.44 1.90
C ASN A 87 -5.02 -4.17 2.67
N LEU A 88 -3.83 -4.15 3.22
CA LEU A 88 -3.33 -3.04 4.04
C LEU A 88 -2.08 -2.44 3.42
N ARG A 89 -2.07 -1.12 3.29
CA ARG A 89 -0.88 -0.37 2.94
C ARG A 89 -0.17 0.06 4.20
N ILE A 90 1.07 -0.39 4.38
CA ILE A 90 1.87 -0.22 5.61
C ILE A 90 3.23 0.40 5.30
N MET A 91 3.78 1.11 6.27
CA MET A 91 5.09 1.74 6.18
C MET A 91 6.19 0.76 6.61
N ALA A 92 7.26 0.63 5.83
CA ALA A 92 8.45 -0.13 6.24
C ALA A 92 9.11 0.49 7.48
N GLY A 93 9.16 1.81 7.53
CA GLY A 93 9.64 2.58 8.67
C GLY A 93 9.96 4.03 8.28
N ALA A 94 10.22 4.86 9.29
CA ALA A 94 10.54 6.26 9.14
C ALA A 94 12.07 6.51 9.12
N GLU A 95 12.49 7.65 8.60
CA GLU A 95 13.89 8.10 8.56
C GLU A 95 14.12 9.29 9.49
N GLY A 96 15.16 9.21 10.33
CA GLY A 96 15.53 10.25 11.28
C GLY A 96 14.48 10.50 12.36
N ALA A 97 14.90 11.08 13.44
CA ALA A 97 14.01 11.57 14.49
C ALA A 97 13.95 13.10 14.44
N GLY A 98 13.02 13.69 15.18
CA GLY A 98 12.97 15.14 15.35
C GLY A 98 11.58 15.74 15.29
N MET A 99 11.56 17.07 15.25
CA MET A 99 10.34 17.86 15.22
C MET A 99 10.41 18.89 14.09
N ILE A 100 9.25 19.17 13.50
CA ILE A 100 9.05 20.27 12.55
C ILE A 100 7.99 21.18 13.17
N ASN A 101 8.27 22.48 13.31
CA ASN A 101 7.39 23.44 13.98
C ASN A 101 6.89 22.97 15.36
N GLY A 102 7.74 22.28 16.12
CA GLY A 102 7.36 21.75 17.43
C GLY A 102 6.45 20.52 17.41
N VAL A 103 6.14 19.97 16.24
CA VAL A 103 5.38 18.73 16.09
C VAL A 103 6.33 17.58 15.80
N THR A 104 6.19 16.50 16.56
CA THR A 104 7.03 15.29 16.41
C THR A 104 6.70 14.57 15.11
N ARG A 105 7.75 14.16 14.39
CA ARG A 105 7.60 13.24 13.25
C ARG A 105 7.31 11.82 13.73
N VAL A 106 6.90 10.95 12.81
CA VAL A 106 6.70 9.52 13.11
C VAL A 106 7.99 8.92 13.70
N GLY A 107 7.84 8.15 14.76
CA GLY A 107 8.92 7.45 15.42
C GLY A 107 8.43 6.29 16.31
N PRO A 108 9.35 5.42 16.79
CA PRO A 108 10.79 5.47 16.51
C PRO A 108 11.11 5.22 15.04
N PRO A 109 12.13 5.88 14.49
CA PRO A 109 12.50 5.68 13.09
C PRO A 109 13.16 4.32 12.86
N LEU A 110 12.95 3.76 11.66
CA LEU A 110 13.68 2.59 11.18
C LEU A 110 15.16 2.91 10.98
N GLN A 111 15.43 4.07 10.40
CA GLN A 111 16.79 4.56 10.19
C GLN A 111 17.01 5.84 10.99
N PRO A 112 17.42 5.76 12.29
CA PRO A 112 17.63 6.93 13.14
C PRO A 112 18.80 7.80 12.69
N GLU A 113 19.86 7.20 12.15
CA GLU A 113 21.02 7.84 11.55
C GLU A 113 21.29 7.15 10.20
N GLN A 114 21.90 7.88 9.28
CA GLN A 114 22.18 7.34 7.95
C GLN A 114 22.97 6.02 8.02
N GLY A 115 22.37 4.96 7.49
CA GLY A 115 22.96 3.62 7.45
C GLY A 115 22.87 2.83 8.75
N LYS A 116 22.30 3.37 9.83
CA LYS A 116 22.03 2.64 11.07
C LYS A 116 20.55 2.28 11.16
N PHE A 117 20.24 1.02 11.41
CA PHE A 117 18.86 0.52 11.40
C PHE A 117 18.44 0.05 12.79
N ASN A 118 17.18 0.31 13.12
CA ASN A 118 16.58 -0.01 14.40
C ASN A 118 15.88 -1.38 14.34
N GLU A 119 16.49 -2.39 14.95
CA GLU A 119 15.94 -3.75 15.00
C GLU A 119 14.58 -3.85 15.69
N ASN A 120 14.25 -2.95 16.61
CA ASN A 120 12.92 -2.95 17.24
C ASN A 120 11.83 -2.57 16.22
N VAL A 121 12.11 -1.62 15.32
CA VAL A 121 11.15 -1.24 14.26
C VAL A 121 10.99 -2.40 13.27
N LEU A 122 12.06 -3.08 12.93
CA LEU A 122 12.03 -4.30 12.12
C LEU A 122 11.25 -5.43 12.81
N ASP A 123 11.38 -5.57 14.15
CA ASP A 123 10.56 -6.50 14.92
C ASP A 123 9.06 -6.17 14.84
N GLY A 124 8.70 -4.91 14.88
CA GLY A 124 7.32 -4.48 14.70
C GLY A 124 6.78 -4.80 13.31
N LEU A 125 7.60 -4.63 12.27
CA LEU A 125 7.25 -5.01 10.90
C LEU A 125 7.13 -6.54 10.75
N ASP A 126 8.02 -7.32 11.36
CA ASP A 126 7.89 -8.78 11.42
C ASP A 126 6.57 -9.21 12.07
N LEU A 127 6.21 -8.56 13.19
CA LEU A 127 5.01 -8.86 13.96
C LEU A 127 3.73 -8.60 13.15
N ILE A 128 3.61 -7.43 12.51
CA ILE A 128 2.40 -7.13 11.74
C ILE A 128 2.25 -8.09 10.56
N LEU A 129 3.32 -8.43 9.85
CA LEU A 129 3.26 -9.38 8.73
C LEU A 129 2.87 -10.78 9.20
N ASP A 130 3.38 -11.24 10.33
CA ASP A 130 2.99 -12.53 10.92
C ASP A 130 1.51 -12.55 11.34
N GLU A 131 1.03 -11.48 11.98
CA GLU A 131 -0.38 -11.37 12.39
C GLU A 131 -1.32 -11.20 11.18
N MET A 132 -0.89 -10.53 10.10
CA MET A 132 -1.63 -10.46 8.83
C MET A 132 -1.66 -11.82 8.13
N SER A 133 -0.55 -12.56 8.13
CA SER A 133 -0.46 -13.92 7.55
C SER A 133 -1.48 -14.87 8.17
N LYS A 134 -1.60 -14.87 9.50
CA LYS A 134 -2.59 -15.67 10.24
C LYS A 134 -4.04 -15.37 9.86
N ARG A 135 -4.29 -14.19 9.29
CA ARG A 135 -5.60 -13.71 8.86
C ARG A 135 -5.80 -13.74 7.34
N GLU A 136 -4.83 -14.28 6.59
CA GLU A 136 -4.85 -14.31 5.13
C GLU A 136 -4.98 -12.91 4.49
N MET A 137 -4.48 -11.88 5.16
CA MET A 137 -4.45 -10.51 4.68
C MET A 137 -3.22 -10.26 3.79
N LYS A 138 -3.28 -9.24 2.96
CA LYS A 138 -2.21 -8.83 2.06
C LYS A 138 -1.66 -7.45 2.44
N ALA A 139 -0.35 -7.27 2.33
CA ALA A 139 0.35 -6.02 2.60
C ALA A 139 0.92 -5.41 1.32
N VAL A 140 0.72 -4.11 1.12
CA VAL A 140 1.54 -3.27 0.25
C VAL A 140 2.48 -2.50 1.17
N ILE A 141 3.79 -2.57 0.92
CA ILE A 141 4.80 -1.99 1.80
C ILE A 141 5.55 -0.89 1.07
N PHE A 142 5.40 0.37 1.51
CA PHE A 142 6.18 1.48 0.97
C PHE A 142 7.49 1.67 1.75
N PHE A 143 8.60 1.84 1.01
CA PHE A 143 9.94 1.88 1.60
C PHE A 143 10.31 3.22 2.22
N SER A 144 9.83 4.33 1.69
CA SER A 144 10.14 5.68 2.14
C SER A 144 9.01 6.65 1.76
N ASN A 145 9.23 7.95 1.91
CA ASN A 145 8.19 8.96 1.74
C ASN A 145 8.73 10.21 1.04
N ASN A 146 7.88 10.86 0.26
CA ASN A 146 8.16 12.19 -0.24
C ASN A 146 8.05 13.27 0.86
N TRP A 147 7.23 12.99 1.89
CA TRP A 147 6.84 13.97 2.91
C TRP A 147 7.63 13.81 4.21
N GLU A 148 7.85 14.97 4.85
CA GLU A 148 8.68 15.10 6.04
C GLU A 148 8.09 14.44 7.31
N TRP A 149 6.81 14.08 7.33
CA TRP A 149 6.17 13.52 8.53
C TRP A 149 6.77 12.17 8.98
N SER A 150 7.36 11.42 8.07
CA SER A 150 8.16 10.23 8.39
C SER A 150 9.64 10.39 8.08
N GLY A 151 10.12 11.62 7.85
CA GLY A 151 11.50 11.91 7.44
C GLY A 151 11.68 11.93 5.94
N GLY A 152 11.53 10.78 5.31
CA GLY A 152 11.50 10.63 3.86
C GLY A 152 12.69 11.21 3.11
N PHE A 153 12.45 11.64 1.88
CA PHE A 153 13.51 12.17 1.00
C PHE A 153 14.22 13.38 1.59
N GLN A 154 13.51 14.25 2.31
CA GLN A 154 14.13 15.39 2.99
C GLN A 154 15.15 14.94 4.05
N GLN A 155 14.93 13.82 4.73
CA GLN A 155 15.87 13.32 5.73
C GLN A 155 17.17 12.82 5.09
N TYR A 156 17.10 12.09 3.97
CA TYR A 156 18.29 11.69 3.22
C TYR A 156 19.10 12.91 2.74
N LEU A 157 18.41 13.94 2.27
CA LEU A 157 19.04 15.22 1.88
C LEU A 157 19.67 15.93 3.07
N THR A 158 19.01 15.91 4.24
CA THR A 158 19.55 16.50 5.48
C THR A 158 20.83 15.82 5.91
N TRP A 159 20.89 14.50 5.91
CA TRP A 159 22.10 13.73 6.25
C TRP A 159 23.29 14.02 5.31
N ASN A 160 23.01 14.43 4.09
CA ASN A 160 24.01 14.71 3.07
C ASN A 160 24.25 16.21 2.86
N GLY A 161 23.85 17.06 3.83
CA GLY A 161 24.12 18.49 3.82
C GLY A 161 23.42 19.27 2.70
N ARG A 162 22.32 18.73 2.13
CA ARG A 162 21.55 19.36 1.05
C ARG A 162 20.39 20.24 1.53
N VAL A 163 20.06 20.19 2.82
CA VAL A 163 19.03 21.02 3.42
C VAL A 163 19.68 22.09 4.27
N PRO A 164 19.44 23.39 4.02
CA PRO A 164 19.93 24.48 4.84
C PRO A 164 19.54 24.32 6.31
N GLU A 165 20.37 24.75 7.24
CA GLU A 165 20.18 24.51 8.68
C GLU A 165 18.87 25.10 9.20
N ASP A 166 18.55 26.34 8.79
CA ASP A 166 17.30 27.03 9.15
C ASP A 166 16.03 26.34 8.63
N GLN A 167 16.16 25.46 7.63
CA GLN A 167 15.07 24.72 7.00
C GLN A 167 14.84 23.32 7.60
N ARG A 168 15.67 22.86 8.55
CA ARG A 168 15.60 21.49 9.07
C ARG A 168 14.53 21.28 10.12
N THR A 169 14.13 22.33 10.83
CA THR A 169 13.22 22.26 11.97
C THR A 169 11.92 23.03 11.82
N ARG A 170 11.76 23.75 10.70
CA ARG A 170 10.53 24.46 10.36
C ARG A 170 9.85 23.83 9.14
N LYS A 171 8.55 24.03 9.03
CA LYS A 171 7.81 23.68 7.81
C LYS A 171 8.30 24.57 6.66
N LEU A 172 8.63 23.94 5.55
CA LEU A 172 9.01 24.62 4.33
C LEU A 172 7.77 25.24 3.67
N THR A 173 7.93 26.38 3.03
CA THR A 173 6.97 26.84 2.05
C THR A 173 6.87 25.85 0.90
N TRP A 174 5.79 25.85 0.13
CA TRP A 174 5.66 24.93 -1.00
C TRP A 174 6.81 25.03 -2.00
N ASP A 175 7.26 26.23 -2.29
CA ASP A 175 8.39 26.47 -3.21
C ASP A 175 9.72 25.96 -2.66
N GLU A 176 10.01 26.21 -1.37
CA GLU A 176 11.21 25.66 -0.71
C GLU A 176 11.20 24.13 -0.70
N LEU A 177 10.06 23.51 -0.40
CA LEU A 177 9.91 22.07 -0.40
C LEU A 177 10.18 21.49 -1.79
N ARG A 178 9.62 22.10 -2.84
CA ARG A 178 9.89 21.70 -4.23
C ARG A 178 11.36 21.79 -4.58
N ASP A 179 12.04 22.86 -4.18
CA ASP A 179 13.47 23.05 -4.47
C ASP A 179 14.35 22.08 -3.68
N VAL A 180 14.02 21.80 -2.44
CA VAL A 180 14.78 20.87 -1.60
C VAL A 180 14.56 19.45 -2.06
N VAL A 181 13.32 18.96 -2.05
CA VAL A 181 13.03 17.53 -2.24
C VAL A 181 13.34 17.07 -3.67
N SER A 182 13.18 17.92 -4.69
CA SER A 182 13.59 17.60 -6.07
C SER A 182 15.06 17.22 -6.20
N GLN A 183 15.94 17.65 -5.28
CA GLN A 183 17.34 17.31 -5.29
C GLN A 183 17.63 15.85 -4.91
N PHE A 184 16.67 15.14 -4.31
CA PHE A 184 16.88 13.74 -3.92
C PHE A 184 17.30 12.87 -5.10
N TYR A 185 16.69 13.05 -6.25
CA TYR A 185 16.96 12.27 -7.45
C TYR A 185 18.34 12.55 -8.07
N LEU A 186 18.92 13.71 -7.74
CA LEU A 186 20.26 14.14 -8.16
C LEU A 186 21.34 13.87 -7.10
N CYS A 187 20.94 13.38 -5.91
CA CYS A 187 21.84 13.14 -4.78
C CYS A 187 22.23 11.66 -4.73
N GLU A 188 23.36 11.30 -5.32
CA GLU A 188 23.82 9.90 -5.36
C GLU A 188 23.93 9.26 -3.97
N PRO A 189 24.60 9.88 -2.96
CA PRO A 189 24.68 9.29 -1.62
C PRO A 189 23.31 9.17 -0.92
N CYS A 190 22.32 10.03 -1.28
CA CYS A 190 20.95 9.90 -0.79
C CYS A 190 20.28 8.64 -1.35
N LYS A 191 20.38 8.42 -2.67
CA LYS A 191 19.86 7.22 -3.36
C LYS A 191 20.53 5.94 -2.88
N GLU A 192 21.84 5.96 -2.67
CA GLU A 192 22.56 4.82 -2.08
C GLU A 192 22.08 4.48 -0.68
N SER A 193 21.82 5.50 0.15
CA SER A 193 21.30 5.29 1.51
C SER A 193 19.88 4.73 1.48
N TYR A 194 19.01 5.23 0.61
CA TYR A 194 17.70 4.68 0.35
C TYR A 194 17.79 3.21 -0.13
N ASN A 195 18.67 2.91 -1.09
CA ASN A 195 18.87 1.56 -1.61
C ASN A 195 19.35 0.58 -0.53
N ARG A 196 20.15 1.05 0.46
CA ARG A 196 20.52 0.23 1.62
C ARG A 196 19.30 -0.17 2.44
N GLN A 197 18.35 0.75 2.67
CA GLN A 197 17.08 0.46 3.36
C GLN A 197 16.25 -0.55 2.57
N VAL A 198 16.08 -0.36 1.27
CA VAL A 198 15.38 -1.31 0.38
C VAL A 198 16.01 -2.70 0.48
N ASN A 199 17.35 -2.79 0.33
CA ASN A 199 18.06 -4.06 0.43
C ASN A 199 17.91 -4.73 1.80
N LEU A 200 17.91 -3.98 2.88
CA LEU A 200 17.70 -4.49 4.24
C LEU A 200 16.33 -5.19 4.35
N ILE A 201 15.29 -4.52 3.90
CA ILE A 201 13.92 -5.04 3.96
C ILE A 201 13.77 -6.29 3.07
N LEU A 202 14.24 -6.24 1.82
CA LEU A 202 14.13 -7.37 0.90
C LEU A 202 14.90 -8.62 1.37
N ASN A 203 16.02 -8.45 2.08
CA ASN A 203 16.82 -9.56 2.59
C ASN A 203 16.38 -10.04 3.97
N ARG A 204 15.35 -9.41 4.58
CA ARG A 204 14.93 -9.77 5.93
C ARG A 204 14.23 -11.12 5.98
N THR A 205 14.51 -11.86 7.04
CA THR A 205 13.76 -13.05 7.45
C THR A 205 12.92 -12.69 8.67
N ASN A 206 11.62 -12.86 8.57
CA ASN A 206 10.68 -12.61 9.67
C ASN A 206 10.99 -13.52 10.87
N LYS A 207 11.17 -12.94 12.04
CA LYS A 207 11.59 -13.70 13.22
C LYS A 207 10.47 -14.57 13.81
N TYR A 208 9.19 -14.28 13.51
CA TYR A 208 8.03 -15.04 14.03
C TYR A 208 7.69 -16.24 13.16
N ASN A 209 7.50 -16.05 11.85
CA ASN A 209 7.11 -17.12 10.93
C ASN A 209 8.28 -17.76 10.15
N ARG A 210 9.50 -17.23 10.31
CA ARG A 210 10.75 -17.71 9.69
C ARG A 210 10.80 -17.62 8.16
N LYS A 211 9.86 -16.95 7.53
CA LYS A 211 9.88 -16.70 6.09
C LYS A 211 10.77 -15.52 5.76
N ARG A 212 11.53 -15.58 4.67
CA ARG A 212 12.11 -14.37 4.10
C ARG A 212 10.98 -13.51 3.56
N TYR A 213 11.13 -12.20 3.63
CA TYR A 213 10.09 -11.30 3.15
C TYR A 213 9.77 -11.51 1.66
N VAL A 214 10.80 -11.78 0.85
CA VAL A 214 10.64 -12.09 -0.59
C VAL A 214 9.99 -13.46 -0.87
N ASP A 215 9.76 -14.28 0.15
CA ASP A 215 9.08 -15.58 0.06
C ASP A 215 7.75 -15.58 0.86
N ASP A 216 7.36 -14.45 1.46
CA ASP A 216 6.14 -14.35 2.25
C ASP A 216 4.96 -13.82 1.43
N ALA A 217 4.08 -14.72 1.01
CA ALA A 217 2.90 -14.37 0.24
C ALA A 217 1.90 -13.42 0.95
N THR A 218 2.15 -13.04 2.20
CA THR A 218 1.44 -11.95 2.89
C THR A 218 1.75 -10.62 2.24
N VAL A 219 2.98 -10.40 1.79
CA VAL A 219 3.34 -9.24 0.99
C VAL A 219 2.69 -9.41 -0.39
N MET A 220 1.94 -8.41 -0.83
CA MET A 220 1.41 -8.32 -2.18
C MET A 220 2.37 -7.57 -3.09
N ALA A 221 2.83 -6.42 -2.61
CA ALA A 221 3.64 -5.53 -3.42
C ALA A 221 4.65 -4.74 -2.59
N TRP A 222 5.75 -4.41 -3.25
CA TRP A 222 6.70 -3.40 -2.83
C TRP A 222 6.38 -2.09 -3.53
N GLU A 223 6.32 -1.04 -2.76
CA GLU A 223 6.08 0.30 -3.25
C GLU A 223 7.32 1.16 -3.03
N LEU A 224 7.78 1.83 -4.09
CA LEU A 224 9.04 2.56 -4.05
C LEU A 224 9.04 3.63 -2.95
N ALA A 225 8.00 4.44 -2.88
CA ALA A 225 7.83 5.42 -1.82
C ALA A 225 6.38 5.91 -1.77
N ASN A 226 5.97 6.46 -0.62
CA ASN A 226 4.73 7.23 -0.56
C ASN A 226 4.87 8.53 -1.35
N GLU A 227 4.05 8.70 -2.38
CA GLU A 227 3.88 9.92 -3.18
C GLU A 227 5.17 10.56 -3.75
N PRO A 228 6.10 9.78 -4.36
CA PRO A 228 7.30 10.37 -4.91
C PRO A 228 6.95 11.31 -6.07
N ARG A 229 7.43 12.57 -6.00
CA ARG A 229 7.17 13.62 -6.99
C ARG A 229 8.47 14.18 -7.54
N PRO A 230 8.57 14.51 -8.83
CA PRO A 230 9.73 15.21 -9.37
C PRO A 230 9.84 16.64 -8.83
N LEU A 231 8.72 17.31 -8.55
CA LEU A 231 8.54 18.63 -7.96
C LEU A 231 9.11 19.80 -8.77
N ARG A 232 10.13 19.57 -9.58
CA ARG A 232 10.70 20.55 -10.51
C ARG A 232 11.01 19.90 -11.87
N PRO A 233 10.73 20.55 -12.99
CA PRO A 233 11.00 19.99 -14.33
C PRO A 233 12.46 19.55 -14.54
N ARG A 234 13.42 20.25 -13.94
CA ARG A 234 14.84 19.88 -13.97
C ARG A 234 15.15 18.51 -13.35
N ALA A 235 14.26 17.98 -12.52
CA ALA A 235 14.42 16.69 -11.88
C ALA A 235 13.76 15.54 -12.66
N ASN A 236 12.94 15.81 -13.69
CA ASN A 236 12.13 14.79 -14.36
C ASN A 236 12.96 13.61 -14.87
N ASP A 237 14.09 13.84 -15.54
CA ASP A 237 14.90 12.75 -16.08
C ASP A 237 15.58 11.92 -14.98
N ALA A 238 16.08 12.58 -13.93
CA ALA A 238 16.66 11.89 -12.77
C ALA A 238 15.60 11.13 -11.99
N TYR A 239 14.37 11.65 -11.88
CA TYR A 239 13.21 11.00 -11.29
C TYR A 239 12.81 9.75 -12.06
N LYS A 240 12.67 9.83 -13.40
CA LYS A 240 12.40 8.67 -14.25
C LYS A 240 13.46 7.58 -14.07
N LYS A 241 14.74 8.01 -14.09
CA LYS A 241 15.86 7.08 -13.90
C LYS A 241 15.82 6.41 -12.53
N TRP A 242 15.57 7.15 -11.45
CA TRP A 242 15.47 6.61 -10.10
C TRP A 242 14.36 5.55 -9.99
N ILE A 243 13.18 5.81 -10.57
CA ILE A 243 12.08 4.84 -10.60
C ILE A 243 12.52 3.55 -11.29
N ALA A 244 13.10 3.65 -12.48
CA ALA A 244 13.56 2.49 -13.24
C ALA A 244 14.65 1.70 -12.48
N ASP A 245 15.65 2.40 -11.92
CA ASP A 245 16.76 1.78 -11.18
C ASP A 245 16.25 1.02 -9.94
N VAL A 246 15.32 1.61 -9.18
CA VAL A 246 14.77 0.98 -7.97
C VAL A 246 13.87 -0.19 -8.32
N ALA A 247 13.03 -0.08 -9.36
CA ALA A 247 12.22 -1.19 -9.83
C ALA A 247 13.07 -2.39 -10.27
N VAL A 248 14.16 -2.13 -11.00
CA VAL A 248 15.17 -3.15 -11.37
C VAL A 248 15.83 -3.75 -10.13
N LEU A 249 16.23 -2.92 -9.15
CA LEU A 249 16.83 -3.40 -7.90
C LEU A 249 15.89 -4.38 -7.19
N ILE A 250 14.62 -4.01 -7.01
CA ILE A 250 13.63 -4.87 -6.35
C ILE A 250 13.44 -6.16 -7.14
N LYS A 251 13.16 -6.09 -8.44
CA LYS A 251 12.95 -7.27 -9.30
C LYS A 251 14.19 -8.15 -9.44
N SER A 252 15.39 -7.63 -9.18
CA SER A 252 16.61 -8.45 -9.13
C SER A 252 16.67 -9.37 -7.91
N LYS A 253 16.06 -8.94 -6.81
CA LYS A 253 16.05 -9.64 -5.51
C LYS A 253 14.79 -10.47 -5.29
N ASP A 254 13.67 -10.02 -5.83
CA ASP A 254 12.36 -10.58 -5.62
C ASP A 254 11.64 -10.83 -6.95
N LYS A 255 11.31 -12.09 -7.21
CA LYS A 255 10.59 -12.54 -8.41
C LYS A 255 9.12 -12.85 -8.12
N ASN A 256 8.71 -12.79 -6.86
CA ASN A 256 7.41 -13.24 -6.41
C ASN A 256 6.41 -12.09 -6.27
N HIS A 257 6.88 -10.94 -5.78
CA HIS A 257 5.99 -9.83 -5.44
C HIS A 257 5.88 -8.79 -6.55
N LEU A 258 4.75 -8.10 -6.53
CA LEU A 258 4.48 -6.97 -7.41
C LEU A 258 5.31 -5.75 -6.99
N VAL A 259 5.54 -4.86 -7.94
CA VAL A 259 6.23 -3.58 -7.71
C VAL A 259 5.39 -2.45 -8.27
N THR A 260 5.25 -1.39 -7.49
CA THR A 260 4.58 -0.14 -7.89
C THR A 260 5.33 1.08 -7.37
N ILE A 261 4.99 2.25 -7.89
CA ILE A 261 5.66 3.50 -7.53
C ILE A 261 5.13 4.06 -6.20
N GLY A 262 3.81 3.98 -5.95
CA GLY A 262 3.13 4.66 -4.84
C GLY A 262 2.78 6.11 -5.17
N HIS A 263 2.37 6.36 -6.40
CA HIS A 263 2.25 7.68 -6.98
C HIS A 263 0.80 8.19 -6.91
N GLU A 264 0.64 9.50 -6.71
CA GLU A 264 -0.69 10.14 -6.69
C GLU A 264 -1.38 10.18 -8.05
N GLY A 265 -0.63 10.03 -9.13
CA GLY A 265 -1.15 10.22 -10.49
C GLY A 265 -0.67 11.55 -11.11
N SER A 266 -1.49 12.13 -12.00
CA SER A 266 -1.16 13.36 -12.72
C SER A 266 -0.98 14.59 -11.82
N MET A 267 -1.58 14.60 -10.62
CA MET A 267 -1.33 15.66 -9.63
C MET A 267 0.09 15.61 -9.08
N GLY A 268 0.66 14.42 -8.90
CA GLY A 268 2.02 14.24 -8.41
C GLY A 268 3.09 14.53 -9.47
N THR A 269 2.85 14.15 -10.74
CA THR A 269 3.76 14.43 -11.85
C THR A 269 3.57 15.83 -12.44
N GLU A 270 2.47 16.51 -12.14
CA GLU A 270 2.01 17.76 -12.79
C GLU A 270 1.78 17.57 -14.32
N ASP A 271 1.92 16.34 -14.87
CA ASP A 271 1.74 15.98 -16.28
C ASP A 271 1.31 14.52 -16.42
N ILE A 272 0.16 14.29 -17.05
CA ILE A 272 -0.37 12.94 -17.31
C ILE A 272 0.52 12.14 -18.28
N ASN A 273 1.26 12.80 -19.18
CA ASN A 273 2.18 12.12 -20.09
C ASN A 273 3.41 11.61 -19.34
N LEU A 274 3.94 12.39 -18.40
CA LEU A 274 5.02 11.94 -17.52
C LEU A 274 4.54 10.76 -16.64
N TYR A 275 3.32 10.84 -16.10
CA TYR A 275 2.72 9.73 -15.37
C TYR A 275 2.61 8.46 -16.22
N GLU A 276 2.17 8.58 -17.47
CA GLU A 276 2.12 7.44 -18.39
C GLU A 276 3.52 6.91 -18.71
N GLU A 277 4.48 7.79 -18.98
CA GLU A 277 5.86 7.44 -19.33
C GLU A 277 6.53 6.59 -18.24
N ILE A 278 6.48 7.04 -16.97
CA ILE A 278 7.10 6.31 -15.86
C ILE A 278 6.45 4.94 -15.62
N ASN A 279 5.14 4.81 -15.85
CA ASN A 279 4.42 3.57 -15.66
C ASN A 279 4.56 2.57 -16.82
N ARG A 280 5.24 2.93 -17.92
CA ARG A 280 5.57 2.00 -19.02
C ARG A 280 6.65 1.00 -18.66
N ASP A 281 7.45 1.26 -17.61
CA ASP A 281 8.50 0.34 -17.20
C ASP A 281 7.92 -1.06 -16.92
N LYS A 282 8.53 -2.08 -17.53
CA LYS A 282 8.10 -3.48 -17.42
C LYS A 282 8.28 -4.07 -16.00
N ASN A 283 9.11 -3.45 -15.17
CA ASN A 283 9.35 -3.87 -13.80
C ASN A 283 8.31 -3.30 -12.83
N LEU A 284 7.44 -2.42 -13.29
CA LEU A 284 6.28 -1.92 -12.55
C LEU A 284 5.05 -2.71 -12.97
N ASP A 285 4.37 -3.34 -12.02
CA ASP A 285 3.29 -4.29 -12.31
C ASP A 285 1.92 -3.63 -12.37
N TYR A 286 1.69 -2.53 -11.65
CA TYR A 286 0.42 -1.81 -11.63
C TYR A 286 0.60 -0.33 -11.35
N LEU A 287 -0.43 0.45 -11.69
CA LEU A 287 -0.49 1.89 -11.50
C LEU A 287 -1.20 2.22 -10.20
N THR A 288 -0.82 3.35 -9.60
CA THR A 288 -1.49 3.89 -8.41
C THR A 288 -1.93 5.32 -8.62
N ILE A 289 -3.00 5.71 -7.94
CA ILE A 289 -3.44 7.10 -7.78
C ILE A 289 -3.88 7.35 -6.35
N HIS A 290 -3.70 8.59 -5.88
CA HIS A 290 -4.29 9.12 -4.65
C HIS A 290 -5.26 10.23 -4.99
N ILE A 291 -6.27 10.50 -4.15
CA ILE A 291 -7.28 11.54 -4.40
C ILE A 291 -7.51 12.34 -3.12
N TRP A 292 -6.96 13.56 -3.11
CA TRP A 292 -6.97 14.45 -1.95
C TRP A 292 -7.73 15.74 -2.24
N ALA A 293 -9.06 15.67 -2.22
CA ALA A 293 -9.94 16.78 -2.57
C ALA A 293 -9.70 18.07 -1.76
N LYS A 294 -9.38 17.94 -0.44
CA LYS A 294 -9.03 19.08 0.42
C LYS A 294 -7.72 19.71 -0.03
N ASN A 295 -6.66 18.91 -0.14
CA ASN A 295 -5.31 19.37 -0.45
C ASN A 295 -5.19 19.99 -1.85
N TRP A 296 -6.06 19.55 -2.77
CA TRP A 296 -6.11 20.04 -4.15
C TRP A 296 -7.09 21.20 -4.35
N GLY A 297 -7.69 21.70 -3.25
CA GLY A 297 -8.56 22.86 -3.30
C GLY A 297 -9.87 22.65 -4.08
N TRP A 298 -10.39 21.40 -4.09
CA TRP A 298 -11.65 21.10 -4.79
C TRP A 298 -12.89 21.60 -4.07
N PHE A 299 -12.74 22.01 -2.82
CA PHE A 299 -13.76 22.71 -2.03
C PHE A 299 -13.10 23.73 -1.09
N LYS A 300 -13.87 24.72 -0.63
CA LYS A 300 -13.44 25.64 0.42
C LYS A 300 -13.64 25.00 1.79
N GLU A 301 -12.69 25.17 2.70
CA GLU A 301 -12.68 24.49 3.99
C GLU A 301 -13.95 24.69 4.83
N ASP A 302 -14.52 25.89 4.79
CA ASP A 302 -15.77 26.25 5.49
C ASP A 302 -17.05 25.82 4.73
N LYS A 303 -16.93 25.28 3.52
CA LYS A 303 -18.01 25.03 2.58
C LYS A 303 -17.97 23.64 1.94
N VAL A 304 -17.65 22.63 2.74
CA VAL A 304 -17.50 21.24 2.25
C VAL A 304 -18.79 20.78 1.54
N ALA A 305 -19.96 21.02 2.15
CA ALA A 305 -21.23 20.59 1.58
C ALA A 305 -21.56 21.31 0.26
N GLU A 306 -21.26 22.60 0.14
CA GLU A 306 -21.46 23.35 -1.10
C GLU A 306 -20.51 22.87 -2.21
N GLY A 307 -19.25 22.53 -1.86
CA GLY A 307 -18.25 22.05 -2.78
C GLY A 307 -18.36 20.56 -3.12
N PHE A 308 -19.19 19.82 -2.40
CA PHE A 308 -19.26 18.36 -2.54
C PHE A 308 -19.60 17.86 -3.95
N PRO A 309 -20.54 18.46 -4.71
CA PRO A 309 -20.78 18.07 -6.10
C PRO A 309 -19.52 18.18 -6.97
N ASN A 310 -18.75 19.26 -6.82
CA ASN A 310 -17.47 19.44 -7.54
C ASN A 310 -16.42 18.39 -7.13
N VAL A 311 -16.37 18.00 -5.85
CA VAL A 311 -15.50 16.92 -5.39
C VAL A 311 -15.85 15.60 -6.08
N MET A 312 -17.15 15.28 -6.17
CA MET A 312 -17.63 14.05 -6.80
C MET A 312 -17.31 14.01 -8.29
N GLU A 313 -17.57 15.11 -9.01
CA GLU A 313 -17.28 15.23 -10.44
C GLU A 313 -15.76 15.06 -10.70
N LYS A 314 -14.93 15.86 -10.03
CA LYS A 314 -13.48 15.83 -10.21
C LYS A 314 -12.84 14.49 -9.83
N ALA A 315 -13.34 13.83 -8.79
CA ALA A 315 -12.84 12.51 -8.42
C ALA A 315 -13.14 11.46 -9.49
N VAL A 316 -14.35 11.48 -10.05
CA VAL A 316 -14.73 10.59 -11.14
C VAL A 316 -13.89 10.85 -12.39
N ASP A 317 -13.72 12.12 -12.77
CA ASP A 317 -12.91 12.50 -13.92
C ASP A 317 -11.44 12.10 -13.75
N TYR A 318 -10.89 12.31 -12.56
CA TYR A 318 -9.54 11.91 -12.23
C TYR A 318 -9.34 10.40 -12.37
N ILE A 319 -10.25 9.60 -11.81
CA ILE A 319 -10.24 8.15 -11.95
C ILE A 319 -10.31 7.74 -13.43
N ASN A 320 -11.23 8.33 -14.21
CA ASN A 320 -11.42 8.00 -15.63
C ASN A 320 -10.19 8.36 -16.48
N GLN A 321 -9.55 9.50 -16.20
CA GLN A 321 -8.30 9.90 -16.86
C GLN A 321 -7.21 8.85 -16.65
N HIS A 322 -7.01 8.37 -15.43
CA HIS A 322 -5.98 7.38 -15.10
C HIS A 322 -6.36 5.97 -15.56
N LEU A 323 -7.64 5.62 -15.58
CA LEU A 323 -8.13 4.40 -16.22
C LEU A 323 -7.82 4.38 -17.73
N THR A 324 -7.83 5.54 -18.37
CA THR A 324 -7.44 5.65 -19.78
C THR A 324 -5.97 5.31 -19.98
N VAL A 325 -5.09 5.80 -19.09
CA VAL A 325 -3.67 5.42 -19.10
C VAL A 325 -3.50 3.92 -18.80
N ALA A 326 -4.18 3.40 -17.79
CA ALA A 326 -4.12 1.98 -17.42
C ALA A 326 -4.51 1.06 -18.59
N ARG A 327 -5.55 1.43 -19.36
CA ARG A 327 -5.95 0.70 -20.57
C ARG A 327 -4.86 0.72 -21.65
N ARG A 328 -4.25 1.90 -21.92
CA ARG A 328 -3.16 1.99 -22.91
C ARG A 328 -1.94 1.15 -22.53
N LEU A 329 -1.64 1.09 -21.23
CA LEU A 329 -0.51 0.32 -20.69
C LEU A 329 -0.85 -1.15 -20.43
N ASN A 330 -2.12 -1.54 -20.51
CA ASN A 330 -2.64 -2.87 -20.19
C ASN A 330 -2.20 -3.33 -18.77
N LYS A 331 -2.31 -2.44 -17.79
CA LYS A 331 -1.92 -2.69 -16.39
C LYS A 331 -3.10 -2.45 -15.46
N PRO A 332 -3.15 -3.11 -14.28
CA PRO A 332 -4.12 -2.77 -13.23
C PRO A 332 -3.89 -1.34 -12.70
N LEU A 333 -4.96 -0.70 -12.24
CA LEU A 333 -4.94 0.56 -11.50
C LEU A 333 -5.46 0.31 -10.07
N VAL A 334 -4.82 0.93 -9.08
CA VAL A 334 -5.29 0.95 -7.69
C VAL A 334 -5.44 2.40 -7.24
N ILE A 335 -6.57 2.73 -6.61
CA ILE A 335 -6.71 3.96 -5.83
C ILE A 335 -6.14 3.64 -4.44
N GLU A 336 -4.89 4.04 -4.17
CA GLU A 336 -4.21 3.66 -2.92
C GLU A 336 -4.53 4.57 -1.75
N GLU A 337 -4.93 5.82 -2.04
CA GLU A 337 -5.40 6.75 -1.02
C GLU A 337 -6.58 7.57 -1.53
N PHE A 338 -7.57 7.71 -0.70
CA PHE A 338 -8.62 8.72 -0.83
C PHE A 338 -9.23 8.95 0.55
N GLY A 339 -9.53 10.18 0.85
CA GLY A 339 -10.09 10.56 2.13
C GLY A 339 -11.03 11.77 1.99
N LEU A 340 -11.97 11.87 2.91
CA LEU A 340 -12.78 13.04 3.09
C LEU A 340 -13.07 13.22 4.59
N PRO A 341 -12.99 14.46 5.13
CA PRO A 341 -13.33 14.72 6.52
C PRO A 341 -14.77 14.39 6.86
N ARG A 342 -15.08 14.31 8.15
CA ARG A 342 -16.47 14.37 8.62
C ARG A 342 -17.12 15.66 8.15
N ASN A 343 -18.47 15.68 8.11
CA ASN A 343 -19.21 16.87 7.74
C ASN A 343 -18.71 18.10 8.53
N ASN A 344 -18.60 19.24 7.85
CA ASN A 344 -18.06 20.49 8.37
C ASN A 344 -16.62 20.38 8.92
N GLN A 345 -15.82 19.43 8.42
CA GLN A 345 -14.44 19.15 8.89
C GLN A 345 -14.36 18.95 10.41
N SER A 346 -15.39 18.37 11.00
CA SER A 346 -15.49 18.21 12.44
C SER A 346 -14.51 17.15 12.97
N PHE A 347 -13.80 17.48 14.05
CA PHE A 347 -12.99 16.54 14.83
C PHE A 347 -13.81 15.76 15.87
N ASP A 348 -15.10 16.11 16.05
CA ASP A 348 -15.98 15.34 16.94
C ASP A 348 -16.31 14.00 16.27
N ILE A 349 -15.93 12.91 16.92
CA ILE A 349 -16.20 11.53 16.45
C ILE A 349 -17.69 11.22 16.32
N LYS A 350 -18.57 12.01 16.92
CA LYS A 350 -20.03 11.89 16.81
C LYS A 350 -20.59 12.67 15.63
N ALA A 351 -19.79 13.54 15.01
CA ALA A 351 -20.25 14.31 13.85
C ALA A 351 -20.57 13.37 12.68
N SER A 352 -21.51 13.79 11.84
CA SER A 352 -21.95 13.02 10.68
C SER A 352 -20.81 12.71 9.72
N THR A 353 -20.82 11.52 9.15
CA THR A 353 -19.93 11.05 8.08
C THR A 353 -20.64 10.98 6.72
N SER A 354 -21.85 11.53 6.60
CA SER A 354 -22.70 11.29 5.43
C SER A 354 -22.04 11.67 4.10
N LEU A 355 -21.33 12.80 4.01
CA LEU A 355 -20.61 13.20 2.79
C LEU A 355 -19.43 12.27 2.50
N ARG A 356 -18.68 11.86 3.52
CA ARG A 356 -17.60 10.86 3.39
C ARG A 356 -18.16 9.54 2.93
N ASP A 357 -19.25 9.07 3.51
CA ASP A 357 -19.86 7.79 3.18
C ASP A 357 -20.37 7.79 1.73
N GLU A 358 -20.95 8.88 1.25
CA GLU A 358 -21.37 9.04 -0.14
C GLU A 358 -20.18 9.07 -1.11
N TYR A 359 -19.12 9.80 -0.76
CA TYR A 359 -17.87 9.84 -1.53
C TYR A 359 -17.21 8.47 -1.65
N TYR A 360 -17.09 7.74 -0.54
CA TYR A 360 -16.53 6.39 -0.50
C TYR A 360 -17.40 5.41 -1.30
N ALA A 361 -18.73 5.49 -1.14
CA ALA A 361 -19.65 4.65 -1.89
C ALA A 361 -19.51 4.85 -3.40
N LYS A 362 -19.29 6.09 -3.86
CA LYS A 362 -19.06 6.38 -5.27
C LYS A 362 -17.78 5.69 -5.78
N ILE A 363 -16.67 5.81 -5.05
CA ILE A 363 -15.39 5.18 -5.43
C ILE A 363 -15.54 3.65 -5.45
N PHE A 364 -16.14 3.06 -4.43
CA PHE A 364 -16.35 1.62 -4.38
C PHE A 364 -17.36 1.12 -5.42
N SER A 365 -18.32 1.96 -5.84
CA SER A 365 -19.21 1.61 -6.94
C SER A 365 -18.47 1.50 -8.28
N ILE A 366 -17.51 2.39 -8.53
CA ILE A 366 -16.65 2.33 -9.71
C ILE A 366 -15.78 1.07 -9.68
N LEU A 367 -15.21 0.72 -8.53
CA LEU A 367 -14.46 -0.51 -8.35
C LEU A 367 -15.34 -1.76 -8.61
N ALA A 368 -16.55 -1.78 -8.04
CA ALA A 368 -17.48 -2.90 -8.22
C ALA A 368 -17.90 -3.07 -9.70
N GLU A 369 -18.13 -1.97 -10.41
CA GLU A 369 -18.45 -2.03 -11.84
C GLU A 369 -17.25 -2.53 -12.67
N ASN A 370 -16.03 -2.08 -12.36
CA ASN A 370 -14.82 -2.63 -12.99
C ASN A 370 -14.66 -4.13 -12.70
N ALA A 371 -14.98 -4.59 -11.49
CA ALA A 371 -14.92 -6.01 -11.15
C ALA A 371 -15.92 -6.85 -11.96
N LYS A 372 -17.12 -6.32 -12.25
CA LYS A 372 -18.12 -6.98 -13.09
C LYS A 372 -17.68 -7.10 -14.55
N THR A 373 -17.12 -6.02 -15.09
CA THR A 373 -16.77 -5.87 -16.51
C THR A 373 -15.34 -6.28 -16.85
N ASN A 374 -14.57 -6.83 -15.90
CA ASN A 374 -13.14 -7.09 -16.01
C ASN A 374 -12.34 -5.84 -16.40
N GLY A 375 -12.70 -4.69 -15.81
CA GLY A 375 -12.01 -3.41 -16.03
C GLY A 375 -10.66 -3.33 -15.31
N HIS A 376 -9.94 -2.23 -15.52
CA HIS A 376 -8.57 -2.06 -15.06
C HIS A 376 -8.48 -1.59 -13.59
N LEU A 377 -9.55 -1.05 -12.98
CA LEU A 377 -9.54 -0.72 -11.56
C LEU A 377 -9.66 -1.99 -10.73
N ALA A 378 -8.59 -2.33 -10.01
CA ALA A 378 -8.45 -3.61 -9.32
C ALA A 378 -8.48 -3.51 -7.78
N GLY A 379 -8.34 -2.30 -7.23
CA GLY A 379 -8.39 -2.08 -5.79
C GLY A 379 -8.65 -0.63 -5.42
N ALA A 380 -9.17 -0.42 -4.20
CA ALA A 380 -9.31 0.91 -3.60
C ALA A 380 -9.06 0.83 -2.09
N ALA A 381 -8.11 1.61 -1.60
CA ALA A 381 -7.70 1.69 -0.20
C ALA A 381 -7.94 3.11 0.34
N PHE A 382 -8.80 3.23 1.34
CA PHE A 382 -9.10 4.53 1.94
C PHE A 382 -8.02 4.98 2.92
N TRP A 383 -7.87 6.27 3.04
CA TRP A 383 -7.09 6.92 4.09
C TRP A 383 -8.02 7.39 5.21
N ALA A 384 -7.72 7.01 6.47
CA ALA A 384 -6.96 5.86 6.87
C ALA A 384 -7.65 5.24 8.10
N PHE A 385 -7.40 3.99 8.36
CA PHE A 385 -7.96 3.31 9.52
C PHE A 385 -7.30 3.82 10.81
N GLY A 386 -8.11 4.12 11.83
CA GLY A 386 -7.64 4.57 13.15
C GLY A 386 -8.06 3.68 14.30
N GLY A 387 -8.82 2.63 14.01
CA GLY A 387 -9.24 1.65 15.00
C GLY A 387 -9.94 2.27 16.20
N ALA A 388 -9.53 1.85 17.39
CA ALA A 388 -10.05 2.31 18.66
C ALA A 388 -9.40 3.60 19.19
N ALA A 389 -8.40 4.16 18.49
CA ALA A 389 -7.78 5.43 18.85
C ALA A 389 -8.80 6.58 18.83
N ARG A 390 -8.53 7.60 19.61
CA ARG A 390 -9.40 8.81 19.66
C ARG A 390 -8.55 10.07 19.72
N PRO A 391 -8.93 11.13 18.97
CA PRO A 391 -8.26 12.41 19.05
C PRO A 391 -8.32 12.97 20.49
N VAL A 392 -7.24 13.58 20.92
CA VAL A 392 -7.22 14.25 22.23
C VAL A 392 -7.96 15.57 22.12
N LYS A 393 -8.96 15.77 22.99
CA LYS A 393 -9.79 16.98 22.99
C LYS A 393 -8.96 18.26 23.04
N ASN A 394 -9.32 19.24 22.21
CA ASN A 394 -8.67 20.56 22.10
C ASN A 394 -7.19 20.49 21.66
N ARG A 395 -6.80 19.43 20.96
CA ARG A 395 -5.46 19.30 20.40
C ARG A 395 -5.54 18.77 18.97
N ILE A 396 -4.89 19.48 18.04
CA ILE A 396 -4.91 19.15 16.62
C ILE A 396 -3.81 18.13 16.27
N PHE A 397 -2.60 18.33 16.78
CA PHE A 397 -1.46 17.48 16.43
C PHE A 397 -1.13 16.46 17.52
N TRP A 398 -0.63 15.33 17.10
CA TRP A 398 -0.16 14.26 17.95
C TRP A 398 0.98 14.70 18.88
N LYS A 399 1.04 14.13 20.07
CA LYS A 399 2.18 14.26 21.00
C LYS A 399 2.62 12.87 21.45
N ALA A 400 3.90 12.76 21.81
CA ALA A 400 4.46 11.53 22.34
C ALA A 400 3.62 10.98 23.50
N GLY A 401 3.19 9.73 23.36
CA GLY A 401 2.31 9.04 24.31
C GLY A 401 0.83 9.02 23.92
N ASP A 402 0.43 9.71 22.85
CA ASP A 402 -0.91 9.54 22.26
C ASP A 402 -0.98 8.26 21.42
N ASP A 403 -2.19 7.72 21.27
CA ASP A 403 -2.42 6.63 20.34
C ASP A 403 -2.15 7.07 18.90
N TYR A 404 -1.50 6.22 18.12
CA TYR A 404 -1.49 6.38 16.66
C TYR A 404 -2.88 6.15 16.07
N MET A 405 -3.21 6.89 15.03
CA MET A 405 -4.46 6.78 14.27
C MET A 405 -4.19 6.96 12.77
N GLY A 406 -5.24 7.07 11.96
CA GLY A 406 -5.10 7.19 10.51
C GLY A 406 -4.27 8.39 10.07
N ASP A 407 -4.48 9.55 10.69
CA ASP A 407 -3.70 10.75 10.37
C ASP A 407 -2.34 10.70 11.11
N PRO A 408 -1.19 10.86 10.42
CA PRO A 408 0.13 10.82 11.05
C PRO A 408 0.38 12.04 11.95
N PRO A 409 1.40 12.01 12.84
CA PRO A 409 1.61 13.04 13.86
C PRO A 409 1.62 14.49 13.40
N MET A 410 2.11 14.75 12.19
CA MET A 410 2.18 16.10 11.60
C MET A 410 0.92 16.51 10.85
N GLU A 411 -0.10 15.66 10.81
CA GLU A 411 -1.41 15.94 10.26
C GLU A 411 -2.46 16.18 11.36
N GLU A 412 -3.58 16.78 10.98
CA GLU A 412 -4.69 17.09 11.88
C GLU A 412 -5.36 15.80 12.36
N GLN A 413 -5.11 15.42 13.63
CA GLN A 413 -5.49 14.14 14.20
C GLN A 413 -6.99 13.89 14.22
N GLY A 414 -7.44 12.86 13.53
CA GLY A 414 -8.83 12.47 13.43
C GLY A 414 -9.60 13.14 12.28
N LEU A 415 -8.96 13.98 11.46
CA LEU A 415 -9.63 14.68 10.37
C LEU A 415 -10.12 13.71 9.29
N ASN A 416 -9.21 12.89 8.75
CA ASN A 416 -9.52 11.89 7.72
C ASN A 416 -9.68 10.47 8.28
N THR A 417 -9.31 10.27 9.54
CA THR A 417 -9.33 8.96 10.19
C THR A 417 -10.73 8.33 10.19
N VAL A 418 -10.79 7.05 9.81
CA VAL A 418 -11.97 6.19 9.94
C VAL A 418 -11.84 5.38 11.21
N PHE A 419 -12.64 5.71 12.21
CA PHE A 419 -12.65 5.01 13.51
C PHE A 419 -13.56 3.78 13.49
N ASP A 420 -13.33 2.83 14.39
CA ASP A 420 -14.18 1.67 14.61
C ASP A 420 -15.63 2.04 14.93
N SER A 421 -15.84 3.24 15.50
CA SER A 421 -17.15 3.81 15.84
C SER A 421 -17.95 4.36 14.66
N ASP A 422 -17.38 4.48 13.46
CA ASP A 422 -18.02 5.05 12.27
C ASP A 422 -18.96 4.05 11.60
N LYS A 423 -20.06 3.72 12.30
CA LYS A 423 -20.94 2.59 11.96
C LYS A 423 -21.51 2.64 10.54
N SER A 424 -21.88 3.84 10.04
CA SER A 424 -22.42 3.99 8.68
C SER A 424 -21.35 3.70 7.63
N THR A 425 -20.15 4.23 7.82
CA THR A 425 -18.99 3.98 6.95
C THR A 425 -18.67 2.47 6.89
N TRP A 426 -18.61 1.80 8.05
CA TRP A 426 -18.32 0.35 8.09
C TRP A 426 -19.42 -0.51 7.50
N LYS A 427 -20.70 -0.13 7.69
CA LYS A 427 -21.82 -0.83 7.05
C LYS A 427 -21.71 -0.75 5.51
N MET A 428 -21.37 0.41 4.99
CA MET A 428 -21.17 0.64 3.56
C MET A 428 -19.96 -0.16 3.03
N ILE A 429 -18.79 -0.06 3.67
CA ILE A 429 -17.56 -0.82 3.30
C ILE A 429 -17.87 -2.33 3.25
N ASN A 430 -18.50 -2.87 4.29
CA ASN A 430 -18.83 -4.29 4.37
C ASN A 430 -19.79 -4.73 3.25
N SER A 431 -20.76 -3.88 2.88
CA SER A 431 -21.67 -4.14 1.77
C SER A 431 -20.93 -4.28 0.44
N PHE A 432 -20.06 -3.34 0.11
CA PHE A 432 -19.25 -3.39 -1.12
C PHE A 432 -18.27 -4.56 -1.12
N SER A 433 -17.61 -4.85 -0.01
CA SER A 433 -16.71 -5.99 0.09
C SER A 433 -17.41 -7.32 -0.17
N LYS A 434 -18.63 -7.50 0.36
CA LYS A 434 -19.46 -8.68 0.08
C LYS A 434 -19.87 -8.77 -1.39
N SER A 435 -20.18 -7.64 -2.03
CA SER A 435 -20.49 -7.59 -3.46
C SER A 435 -19.29 -8.07 -4.30
N LEU A 436 -18.08 -7.51 -4.04
CA LEU A 436 -16.86 -7.94 -4.72
C LEU A 436 -16.56 -9.44 -4.53
N SER A 437 -16.86 -10.00 -3.36
CA SER A 437 -16.64 -11.41 -3.08
C SER A 437 -17.61 -12.32 -3.86
N ARG A 438 -18.86 -11.90 -4.08
CA ARG A 438 -19.85 -12.64 -4.88
C ARG A 438 -19.50 -12.63 -6.37
N GLU A 439 -19.02 -11.51 -6.91
CA GLU A 439 -18.55 -11.43 -8.30
C GLU A 439 -17.38 -12.39 -8.56
N LYS A 440 -16.51 -12.60 -7.56
CA LYS A 440 -15.44 -13.62 -7.62
C LYS A 440 -16.00 -15.05 -7.72
N ALA A 441 -17.11 -15.32 -7.07
CA ALA A 441 -17.73 -16.65 -7.06
C ALA A 441 -18.53 -16.95 -8.34
N SER A 442 -19.14 -15.95 -8.97
CA SER A 442 -19.94 -16.12 -10.21
C SER A 442 -19.10 -16.33 -11.48
N LYS A 443 -17.79 -16.05 -11.43
CA LYS A 443 -16.86 -16.21 -12.57
C LYS A 443 -16.05 -17.52 -12.50
N ASN A 444 -16.43 -18.45 -11.62
CA ASN A 444 -15.96 -19.82 -11.54
C ASN A 444 -16.97 -20.78 -12.14
#